data_8db679c34d98600612bde644a4eff962
#
_entry.id   8db679c34d98600612bde644a4eff962
#
_cell.length_a   1.000
_cell.length_b   1.000
_cell.length_c   1.000
_cell.angle_alpha   90.00
_cell.angle_beta   90.00
_cell.angle_gamma   90.00
#
_symmetry.space_group_name_H-M   'P 1'
#
loop_
_entity.id
_entity.type
_entity.pdbx_description
1 polymer ?
#
loop_
_entity_poly.entity_id
_entity_poly.type
_entity_poly.pdbx_seq_one_letter_code
_entity_poly.pdbx_strand_id
1 'polypeptide(L)'
;MNIELHAKSDVGRVRRGNEDNFLILDLTSGRAWTGTDGAEPPEEMCRFELGEKGLVLVVSDGMGGALAGDVASRMAVETVREMLIESEDEDGSGNDDKSLVDYLRHATVYANLAIHHRSQEDTRCAGMGATFTGAAIKDDMLDLVQVGDSRAYLMRGQHIKLATKDQSLVQQLVDVGQISEAEAETHMFRNVILQALGAQSELTPVTGKIRIRRGDILLMCSDGLSGKLRAEDMRRIIEEGENDLAAICSKLVEEANERGGEDNITVVLARFTGDELLEAASDRITIELPPMEEDSTLGDTEPPTQPNP
;
A
#
# COMPACT_ATOMS: atom_id res chain seq x y z
N MET A 1 7.25 18.31 10.84
CA MET A 1 7.81 16.95 10.83
C MET A 1 8.73 16.81 9.63
N ASN A 2 9.93 16.27 9.82
CA ASN A 2 10.87 16.01 8.72
C ASN A 2 10.69 14.59 8.22
N ILE A 3 10.67 14.44 6.90
CA ILE A 3 10.58 13.16 6.19
C ILE A 3 11.92 12.88 5.50
N GLU A 4 12.46 11.71 5.71
CA GLU A 4 13.50 11.12 4.89
C GLU A 4 12.91 9.92 4.19
N LEU A 5 13.05 9.82 2.88
CA LEU A 5 12.50 8.70 2.14
C LEU A 5 13.39 8.24 0.98
N HIS A 6 13.21 6.98 0.63
CA HIS A 6 13.81 6.38 -0.55
C HIS A 6 12.91 5.24 -1.05
N ALA A 7 12.94 5.01 -2.36
CA ALA A 7 12.25 3.89 -2.97
C ALA A 7 13.20 3.18 -3.96
N LYS A 8 12.97 1.89 -4.15
CA LYS A 8 13.66 1.10 -5.15
C LYS A 8 12.71 0.04 -5.70
N SER A 9 12.70 -0.07 -7.02
CA SER A 9 12.00 -1.14 -7.72
C SER A 9 13.00 -1.90 -8.60
N ASP A 10 12.90 -3.23 -8.62
CA ASP A 10 13.81 -4.13 -9.32
C ASP A 10 13.01 -5.24 -10.01
N VAL A 11 13.44 -5.60 -11.22
CA VAL A 11 12.76 -6.63 -12.02
C VAL A 11 12.85 -8.04 -11.43
N GLY A 12 13.75 -8.24 -10.47
CA GLY A 12 14.07 -9.57 -9.97
C GLY A 12 15.00 -10.33 -10.92
N ARG A 13 15.15 -11.65 -10.68
CA ARG A 13 16.07 -12.49 -11.45
C ARG A 13 15.38 -13.36 -12.49
N VAL A 14 14.05 -13.50 -12.42
CA VAL A 14 13.28 -14.44 -13.25
C VAL A 14 12.35 -13.73 -14.23
N ARG A 15 11.73 -12.64 -13.79
CA ARG A 15 10.81 -11.85 -14.62
C ARG A 15 11.58 -11.14 -15.74
N ARG A 16 10.91 -10.84 -16.86
CA ARG A 16 11.47 -10.12 -18.01
C ARG A 16 11.14 -8.64 -18.02
N GLY A 17 10.09 -8.23 -17.33
CA GLY A 17 9.60 -6.88 -17.19
C GLY A 17 9.27 -6.59 -15.73
N ASN A 18 9.20 -5.34 -15.38
CA ASN A 18 8.74 -4.91 -14.07
C ASN A 18 7.28 -4.50 -14.18
N GLU A 19 6.40 -5.22 -13.49
CA GLU A 19 4.96 -4.95 -13.40
C GLU A 19 4.62 -4.16 -12.11
N ASP A 20 5.59 -4.00 -11.20
CA ASP A 20 5.46 -3.16 -10.02
C ASP A 20 5.56 -1.68 -10.36
N ASN A 21 4.89 -0.86 -9.58
CA ASN A 21 5.06 0.58 -9.59
C ASN A 21 4.91 1.16 -8.18
N PHE A 22 5.39 2.39 -7.99
CA PHE A 22 5.21 3.15 -6.75
C PHE A 22 4.92 4.62 -7.06
N LEU A 23 4.34 5.31 -6.08
CA LEU A 23 4.15 6.76 -6.07
C LEU A 23 4.66 7.34 -4.76
N ILE A 24 5.39 8.42 -4.86
CA ILE A 24 5.69 9.34 -3.78
C ILE A 24 5.19 10.71 -4.23
N LEU A 25 4.22 11.27 -3.52
CA LEU A 25 3.56 12.54 -3.88
C LEU A 25 3.52 13.48 -2.68
N ASP A 26 4.35 14.52 -2.72
CA ASP A 26 4.24 15.66 -1.80
C ASP A 26 3.16 16.60 -2.31
N LEU A 27 2.01 16.59 -1.68
CA LEU A 27 0.85 17.39 -2.07
C LEU A 27 1.07 18.88 -1.89
N THR A 28 1.91 19.29 -0.95
CA THR A 28 2.19 20.71 -0.70
C THR A 28 2.99 21.35 -1.84
N SER A 29 4.00 20.65 -2.34
CA SER A 29 4.81 21.13 -3.48
C SER A 29 4.29 20.66 -4.84
N GLY A 30 3.36 19.71 -4.88
CA GLY A 30 2.89 19.06 -6.11
C GLY A 30 3.94 18.15 -6.76
N ARG A 31 5.07 17.87 -6.09
CA ARG A 31 6.14 17.03 -6.63
C ARG A 31 5.80 15.56 -6.49
N ALA A 32 6.07 14.81 -7.54
CA ALA A 32 5.88 13.38 -7.56
C ALA A 32 7.13 12.65 -8.05
N TRP A 33 7.33 11.42 -7.56
CA TRP A 33 8.29 10.46 -8.08
C TRP A 33 7.62 9.09 -8.16
N THR A 34 7.74 8.44 -9.32
CA THR A 34 7.13 7.14 -9.62
C THR A 34 8.19 6.15 -10.08
N GLY A 35 7.84 4.86 -10.07
CA GLY A 35 8.71 3.80 -10.59
C GLY A 35 9.07 3.94 -12.06
N THR A 36 8.32 4.76 -12.83
CA THR A 36 8.58 5.06 -14.24
C THR A 36 9.51 6.25 -14.46
N ASP A 37 9.72 7.11 -13.46
CA ASP A 37 10.53 8.33 -13.60
C ASP A 37 12.05 8.10 -13.54
N GLY A 38 12.47 6.86 -13.35
CA GLY A 38 13.87 6.47 -13.28
C GLY A 38 14.30 5.94 -11.91
N ALA A 39 15.52 5.39 -11.85
CA ALA A 39 16.00 4.66 -10.68
C ALA A 39 16.44 5.57 -9.50
N GLU A 40 16.71 6.84 -9.76
CA GLU A 40 17.19 7.76 -8.73
C GLU A 40 16.12 8.80 -8.38
N PRO A 41 15.88 9.01 -7.08
CA PRO A 41 14.91 10.01 -6.63
C PRO A 41 15.42 11.43 -6.91
N PRO A 42 14.51 12.39 -7.18
CA PRO A 42 14.86 13.79 -7.08
C PRO A 42 15.40 14.11 -5.69
N GLU A 43 16.54 14.81 -5.61
CA GLU A 43 17.22 15.12 -4.34
C GLU A 43 16.28 15.78 -3.32
N GLU A 44 15.42 16.68 -3.81
CA GLU A 44 14.45 17.42 -2.98
C GLU A 44 13.31 16.51 -2.43
N MET A 45 13.16 15.29 -2.94
CA MET A 45 12.18 14.31 -2.45
C MET A 45 12.80 13.29 -1.51
N CYS A 46 14.12 13.26 -1.36
CA CYS A 46 14.78 12.34 -0.42
C CYS A 46 14.70 12.84 1.02
N ARG A 47 14.66 14.16 1.23
CA ARG A 47 14.58 14.78 2.55
C ARG A 47 13.89 16.13 2.46
N PHE A 48 12.78 16.28 3.15
CA PHE A 48 11.99 17.52 3.18
C PHE A 48 11.16 17.64 4.47
N GLU A 49 10.64 18.82 4.72
CA GLU A 49 9.66 19.06 5.77
C GLU A 49 8.26 18.80 5.23
N LEU A 50 7.46 18.02 5.97
CA LEU A 50 6.07 17.74 5.62
C LEU A 50 5.26 19.04 5.65
N GLY A 51 4.66 19.37 4.52
CA GLY A 51 3.80 20.54 4.40
C GLY A 51 2.36 20.27 4.85
N GLU A 52 1.55 21.34 4.85
CA GLU A 52 0.17 21.31 5.38
C GLU A 52 -0.78 20.37 4.64
N LYS A 53 -0.54 20.11 3.35
CA LYS A 53 -1.39 19.25 2.54
C LYS A 53 -1.08 17.76 2.72
N GLY A 54 0.13 17.44 3.17
CA GLY A 54 0.53 16.08 3.47
C GLY A 54 1.31 15.39 2.35
N LEU A 55 1.58 14.10 2.55
CA LEU A 55 2.35 13.22 1.68
C LEU A 55 1.54 11.95 1.40
N VAL A 56 1.56 11.47 0.16
CA VAL A 56 0.99 10.17 -0.21
C VAL A 56 2.09 9.28 -0.77
N LEU A 57 2.15 8.04 -0.26
CA LEU A 57 3.00 6.97 -0.74
C LEU A 57 2.12 5.83 -1.24
N VAL A 58 2.50 5.20 -2.34
CA VAL A 58 1.79 4.03 -2.89
C VAL A 58 2.79 2.99 -3.36
N VAL A 59 2.48 1.71 -3.14
CA VAL A 59 3.08 0.57 -3.83
C VAL A 59 1.95 -0.19 -4.52
N SER A 60 2.15 -0.55 -5.78
CA SER A 60 1.21 -1.27 -6.62
C SER A 60 1.93 -2.35 -7.42
N ASP A 61 1.50 -3.58 -7.25
CA ASP A 61 2.00 -4.77 -7.95
C ASP A 61 0.99 -5.18 -9.02
N GLY A 62 1.44 -5.21 -10.24
CA GLY A 62 0.59 -5.45 -11.41
C GLY A 62 0.46 -6.94 -11.76
N MET A 63 -0.74 -7.39 -12.07
CA MET A 63 -1.05 -8.75 -12.44
C MET A 63 -1.80 -8.83 -13.77
N GLY A 64 -1.68 -9.98 -14.46
CA GLY A 64 -2.38 -10.23 -15.75
C GLY A 64 -1.43 -10.55 -16.90
N GLY A 65 -0.16 -10.79 -16.58
CA GLY A 65 0.92 -11.09 -17.56
C GLY A 65 1.61 -9.84 -18.07
N ALA A 66 2.83 -10.00 -18.58
CA ALA A 66 3.91 -9.03 -18.74
C ALA A 66 3.58 -7.65 -19.39
N LEU A 67 2.47 -7.49 -20.06
CA LEU A 67 2.02 -6.20 -20.60
C LEU A 67 0.81 -5.64 -19.86
N ALA A 68 -0.03 -6.51 -19.34
CA ALA A 68 -1.28 -6.13 -18.73
C ALA A 68 -1.05 -5.67 -17.25
N GLY A 69 -0.15 -6.34 -16.52
CA GLY A 69 0.22 -5.99 -15.17
C GLY A 69 0.91 -4.63 -15.09
N ASP A 70 1.91 -4.36 -15.94
CA ASP A 70 2.57 -3.04 -16.03
C ASP A 70 1.57 -1.91 -16.32
N VAL A 71 0.61 -2.14 -17.23
CA VAL A 71 -0.43 -1.16 -17.52
C VAL A 71 -1.32 -0.92 -16.30
N ALA A 72 -1.70 -1.98 -15.57
CA ALA A 72 -2.60 -1.86 -14.42
C ALA A 72 -1.95 -1.10 -13.25
N SER A 73 -0.72 -1.47 -12.85
CA SER A 73 -0.01 -0.82 -11.73
C SER A 73 0.31 0.64 -12.07
N ARG A 74 0.69 0.95 -13.32
CA ARG A 74 0.90 2.32 -13.77
C ARG A 74 -0.39 3.12 -13.74
N MET A 75 -1.50 2.59 -14.28
CA MET A 75 -2.81 3.25 -14.21
C MET A 75 -3.24 3.52 -12.76
N ALA A 76 -3.01 2.58 -11.84
CA ALA A 76 -3.32 2.78 -10.43
C ALA A 76 -2.58 4.00 -9.86
N VAL A 77 -1.28 4.08 -10.10
CA VAL A 77 -0.42 5.17 -9.62
C VAL A 77 -0.77 6.52 -10.27
N GLU A 78 -0.89 6.55 -11.60
CA GLU A 78 -1.17 7.77 -12.36
C GLU A 78 -2.57 8.32 -12.02
N THR A 79 -3.60 7.49 -12.00
CA THR A 79 -4.97 7.91 -11.67
C THR A 79 -5.05 8.48 -10.25
N VAL A 80 -4.42 7.83 -9.28
CA VAL A 80 -4.41 8.35 -7.89
C VAL A 80 -3.66 9.68 -7.81
N ARG A 81 -2.52 9.82 -8.48
CA ARG A 81 -1.78 11.07 -8.55
C ARG A 81 -2.62 12.20 -9.15
N GLU A 82 -3.24 11.97 -10.30
CA GLU A 82 -4.07 12.97 -11.00
C GLU A 82 -5.24 13.42 -10.11
N MET A 83 -6.00 12.48 -9.57
CA MET A 83 -7.15 12.80 -8.73
C MET A 83 -6.79 13.57 -7.46
N LEU A 84 -5.66 13.24 -6.82
CA LEU A 84 -5.22 13.94 -5.61
C LEU A 84 -4.73 15.35 -5.91
N ILE A 85 -4.12 15.59 -7.07
CA ILE A 85 -3.71 16.93 -7.50
C ILE A 85 -4.93 17.76 -7.90
N GLU A 86 -5.86 17.20 -8.68
CA GLU A 86 -7.07 17.91 -9.12
C GLU A 86 -8.01 18.25 -7.97
N SER A 87 -8.17 17.34 -6.97
CA SER A 87 -9.02 17.59 -5.81
C SER A 87 -8.58 18.79 -4.98
N GLU A 88 -7.31 19.14 -5.02
CA GLU A 88 -6.76 20.31 -4.34
C GLU A 88 -7.08 21.63 -5.04
N ASP A 89 -7.18 21.63 -6.36
CA ASP A 89 -7.56 22.83 -7.13
C ASP A 89 -9.05 23.19 -6.94
N GLU A 90 -9.89 22.23 -6.61
CA GLU A 90 -11.34 22.40 -6.37
C GLU A 90 -11.69 22.82 -4.93
N ASP A 91 -10.84 22.55 -3.94
CA ASP A 91 -11.08 22.87 -2.52
C ASP A 91 -11.10 24.38 -2.18
N GLY A 92 -10.93 25.27 -3.16
CA GLY A 92 -11.30 26.67 -3.03
C GLY A 92 -12.80 26.91 -2.74
N SER A 93 -13.64 25.88 -2.74
CA SER A 93 -15.11 25.95 -2.58
C SER A 93 -15.69 25.33 -1.32
N GLY A 94 -14.91 25.15 -0.25
CA GLY A 94 -15.48 25.02 1.12
C GLY A 94 -16.11 23.70 1.49
N ASN A 95 -15.61 22.55 1.04
CA ASN A 95 -16.03 21.25 1.56
C ASN A 95 -14.97 20.73 2.56
N ASP A 96 -14.94 21.35 3.73
CA ASP A 96 -13.90 21.27 4.76
C ASP A 96 -13.90 19.96 5.60
N ASP A 97 -14.72 18.95 5.23
CA ASP A 97 -14.96 17.77 6.09
C ASP A 97 -14.22 16.49 5.66
N LYS A 98 -13.58 16.44 4.49
CA LYS A 98 -12.90 15.22 4.01
C LYS A 98 -11.44 15.19 4.45
N SER A 99 -11.03 14.07 5.05
CA SER A 99 -9.63 13.81 5.40
C SER A 99 -8.82 13.37 4.18
N LEU A 100 -7.48 13.46 4.24
CA LEU A 100 -6.59 13.00 3.18
C LEU A 100 -6.81 11.50 2.84
N VAL A 101 -7.12 10.68 3.85
CA VAL A 101 -7.43 9.25 3.61
C VAL A 101 -8.74 9.06 2.84
N ASP A 102 -9.74 9.94 3.01
CA ASP A 102 -10.98 9.87 2.23
C ASP A 102 -10.71 10.16 0.76
N TYR A 103 -9.88 11.14 0.46
CA TYR A 103 -9.45 11.43 -0.91
C TYR A 103 -8.67 10.25 -1.49
N LEU A 104 -7.70 9.69 -0.75
CA LEU A 104 -6.93 8.53 -1.22
C LEU A 104 -7.83 7.31 -1.45
N ARG A 105 -8.79 7.05 -0.56
CA ARG A 105 -9.77 5.97 -0.71
C ARG A 105 -10.63 6.15 -1.96
N HIS A 106 -11.15 7.36 -2.20
CA HIS A 106 -11.92 7.68 -3.40
C HIS A 106 -11.09 7.52 -4.67
N ALA A 107 -9.85 8.02 -4.67
CA ALA A 107 -8.93 7.87 -5.80
C ALA A 107 -8.63 6.40 -6.09
N THR A 108 -8.49 5.57 -5.03
CA THR A 108 -8.31 4.11 -5.18
C THR A 108 -9.52 3.44 -5.83
N VAL A 109 -10.74 3.80 -5.41
CA VAL A 109 -11.98 3.27 -6.03
C VAL A 109 -12.10 3.73 -7.48
N TYR A 110 -11.74 4.97 -7.77
CA TYR A 110 -11.77 5.47 -9.16
C TYR A 110 -10.73 4.77 -10.04
N ALA A 111 -9.51 4.57 -9.53
CA ALA A 111 -8.48 3.80 -10.21
C ALA A 111 -8.95 2.36 -10.52
N ASN A 112 -9.65 1.72 -9.57
CA ASN A 112 -10.29 0.41 -9.82
C ASN A 112 -11.23 0.45 -11.02
N LEU A 113 -12.13 1.43 -11.08
CA LEU A 113 -13.09 1.55 -12.18
C LEU A 113 -12.38 1.81 -13.51
N ALA A 114 -11.35 2.67 -13.54
CA ALA A 114 -10.58 2.96 -14.75
C ALA A 114 -9.85 1.71 -15.28
N ILE A 115 -9.20 0.95 -14.39
CA ILE A 115 -8.51 -0.31 -14.75
C ILE A 115 -9.52 -1.35 -15.22
N HIS A 116 -10.64 -1.51 -14.50
CA HIS A 116 -11.70 -2.45 -14.86
C HIS A 116 -12.27 -2.15 -16.26
N HIS A 117 -12.61 -0.90 -16.53
CA HIS A 117 -13.13 -0.46 -17.83
C HIS A 117 -12.13 -0.72 -18.95
N ARG A 118 -10.85 -0.36 -18.74
CA ARG A 118 -9.78 -0.61 -19.71
C ARG A 118 -9.60 -2.10 -20.00
N SER A 119 -9.72 -2.97 -18.98
CA SER A 119 -9.62 -4.42 -19.15
C SER A 119 -10.76 -5.02 -20.00
N GLN A 120 -11.93 -4.37 -20.04
CA GLN A 120 -13.06 -4.78 -20.85
C GLN A 120 -12.98 -4.27 -22.29
N GLU A 121 -12.41 -3.10 -22.52
CA GLU A 121 -12.33 -2.49 -23.85
C GLU A 121 -11.14 -2.96 -24.69
N ASP A 122 -9.99 -3.22 -24.06
CA ASP A 122 -8.77 -3.62 -24.77
C ASP A 122 -8.42 -5.08 -24.47
N THR A 123 -8.60 -5.95 -25.44
CA THR A 123 -8.31 -7.39 -25.31
C THR A 123 -6.86 -7.69 -24.91
N ARG A 124 -5.91 -6.78 -25.17
CA ARG A 124 -4.51 -6.92 -24.72
C ARG A 124 -4.35 -6.70 -23.23
N CYS A 125 -5.30 -6.00 -22.63
CA CYS A 125 -5.39 -5.72 -21.21
C CYS A 125 -6.42 -6.61 -20.49
N ALA A 126 -6.99 -7.61 -21.18
CA ALA A 126 -8.03 -8.47 -20.61
C ALA A 126 -7.51 -9.20 -19.35
N GLY A 127 -8.24 -9.06 -18.25
CA GLY A 127 -7.88 -9.67 -16.96
C GLY A 127 -6.72 -8.99 -16.22
N MET A 128 -6.31 -7.78 -16.64
CA MET A 128 -5.34 -7.01 -15.87
C MET A 128 -5.90 -6.59 -14.53
N GLY A 129 -5.03 -6.47 -13.57
CA GLY A 129 -5.34 -5.95 -12.24
C GLY A 129 -4.07 -5.50 -11.53
N ALA A 130 -4.22 -4.91 -10.37
CA ALA A 130 -3.08 -4.53 -9.54
C ALA A 130 -3.44 -4.54 -8.05
N THR A 131 -2.47 -4.77 -7.20
CA THR A 131 -2.58 -4.46 -5.77
C THR A 131 -2.52 -2.95 -5.56
N PHE A 132 -2.91 -2.50 -4.39
CA PHE A 132 -2.75 -1.11 -3.96
C PHE A 132 -2.51 -1.06 -2.45
N THR A 133 -1.34 -0.60 -2.06
CA THR A 133 -1.03 -0.26 -0.68
C THR A 133 -0.66 1.21 -0.65
N GLY A 134 -1.57 2.03 -0.14
CA GLY A 134 -1.42 3.48 -0.03
C GLY A 134 -1.24 3.94 1.42
N ALA A 135 -0.43 4.97 1.62
CA ALA A 135 -0.22 5.63 2.90
C ALA A 135 -0.44 7.14 2.72
N ALA A 136 -1.41 7.68 3.43
CA ALA A 136 -1.67 9.12 3.52
C ALA A 136 -1.09 9.63 4.84
N ILE A 137 -0.16 10.60 4.76
CA ILE A 137 0.56 11.12 5.93
C ILE A 137 0.25 12.61 6.05
N LYS A 138 -0.37 12.99 7.15
CA LYS A 138 -0.68 14.38 7.47
C LYS A 138 -0.53 14.61 8.97
N ASP A 139 0.08 15.70 9.36
CA ASP A 139 0.42 16.00 10.76
C ASP A 139 1.23 14.85 11.41
N ASP A 140 0.75 14.23 12.48
CA ASP A 140 1.34 13.06 13.13
C ASP A 140 0.56 11.75 12.84
N MET A 141 -0.27 11.75 11.80
CA MET A 141 -1.11 10.62 11.44
C MET A 141 -0.66 9.96 10.13
N LEU A 142 -0.65 8.64 10.16
CA LEU A 142 -0.46 7.75 9.03
C LEU A 142 -1.74 6.95 8.85
N ASP A 143 -2.45 7.22 7.77
CA ASP A 143 -3.62 6.46 7.35
C ASP A 143 -3.25 5.54 6.19
N LEU A 144 -3.66 4.28 6.26
CA LEU A 144 -3.42 3.26 5.24
C LEU A 144 -4.68 2.96 4.44
N VAL A 145 -4.51 2.71 3.15
CA VAL A 145 -5.55 2.21 2.24
C VAL A 145 -5.01 0.97 1.54
N GLN A 146 -5.71 -0.16 1.65
CA GLN A 146 -5.21 -1.46 1.22
C GLN A 146 -6.19 -2.16 0.26
N VAL A 147 -5.63 -2.70 -0.84
CA VAL A 147 -6.24 -3.66 -1.76
C VAL A 147 -5.17 -4.67 -2.18
N GLY A 148 -5.41 -5.96 -1.97
CA GLY A 148 -4.48 -7.04 -2.34
C GLY A 148 -3.55 -7.45 -1.19
N ASP A 149 -2.31 -7.83 -1.51
CA ASP A 149 -1.33 -8.44 -0.62
C ASP A 149 0.06 -7.78 -0.64
N SER A 150 0.23 -6.65 -1.33
CA SER A 150 1.35 -5.75 -1.06
C SER A 150 1.22 -5.21 0.37
N ARG A 151 2.32 -4.99 1.06
CA ARG A 151 2.31 -4.79 2.51
C ARG A 151 2.91 -3.47 2.96
N ALA A 152 2.43 -2.96 4.09
CA ALA A 152 3.07 -1.89 4.85
C ALA A 152 3.44 -2.38 6.25
N TYR A 153 4.65 -2.06 6.69
CA TYR A 153 5.17 -2.34 8.02
C TYR A 153 5.57 -1.03 8.68
N LEU A 154 5.32 -0.91 9.98
CA LEU A 154 5.89 0.17 10.78
C LEU A 154 6.95 -0.41 11.72
N MET A 155 8.12 0.22 11.74
CA MET A 155 9.18 -0.05 12.70
C MET A 155 9.24 1.09 13.71
N ARG A 156 9.20 0.74 15.00
CA ARG A 156 9.33 1.66 16.15
C ARG A 156 10.31 1.08 17.16
N GLY A 157 11.41 1.77 17.39
CA GLY A 157 12.49 1.22 18.18
C GLY A 157 12.99 -0.09 17.58
N GLN A 158 12.97 -1.17 18.36
CA GLN A 158 13.37 -2.50 17.93
C GLN A 158 12.18 -3.39 17.49
N HIS A 159 10.98 -2.84 17.38
CA HIS A 159 9.80 -3.57 16.97
C HIS A 159 9.40 -3.22 15.54
N ILE A 160 9.17 -4.24 14.72
CA ILE A 160 8.53 -4.13 13.41
C ILE A 160 7.16 -4.80 13.47
N LYS A 161 6.15 -4.16 12.92
CA LYS A 161 4.79 -4.67 12.89
C LYS A 161 4.19 -4.52 11.51
N LEU A 162 3.58 -5.60 10.99
CA LEU A 162 2.75 -5.53 9.80
C LEU A 162 1.53 -4.64 10.10
N ALA A 163 1.34 -3.61 9.29
CA ALA A 163 0.31 -2.59 9.47
C ALA A 163 -0.90 -2.81 8.54
N THR A 164 -0.73 -3.57 7.47
CA THR A 164 -1.78 -4.00 6.54
C THR A 164 -2.22 -5.43 6.83
N LYS A 165 -3.28 -5.85 6.17
CA LYS A 165 -3.77 -7.22 6.22
C LYS A 165 -3.99 -7.71 4.79
N ASP A 166 -3.33 -8.81 4.43
CA ASP A 166 -3.43 -9.36 3.09
C ASP A 166 -4.86 -9.78 2.75
N GLN A 167 -5.31 -9.41 1.59
CA GLN A 167 -6.58 -9.87 1.02
C GLN A 167 -6.33 -11.08 0.12
N SER A 168 -5.74 -12.14 0.69
CA SER A 168 -5.41 -13.40 0.03
C SER A 168 -6.23 -14.56 0.58
N LEU A 169 -6.34 -15.64 -0.21
CA LEU A 169 -7.05 -16.85 0.21
C LEU A 169 -6.41 -17.46 1.46
N VAL A 170 -5.10 -17.50 1.53
CA VAL A 170 -4.40 -18.08 2.68
C VAL A 170 -4.61 -17.26 3.95
N GLN A 171 -4.65 -15.93 3.84
CA GLN A 171 -4.98 -15.08 4.98
C GLN A 171 -6.40 -15.32 5.48
N GLN A 172 -7.36 -15.50 4.58
CA GLN A 172 -8.72 -15.86 4.99
C GLN A 172 -8.79 -17.21 5.70
N LEU A 173 -8.01 -18.22 5.26
CA LEU A 173 -7.91 -19.52 5.92
C LEU A 173 -7.28 -19.43 7.32
N VAL A 174 -6.29 -18.57 7.50
CA VAL A 174 -5.70 -18.25 8.81
C VAL A 174 -6.72 -17.58 9.73
N ASP A 175 -7.45 -16.59 9.24
CA ASP A 175 -8.45 -15.83 10.01
C ASP A 175 -9.57 -16.74 10.58
N VAL A 176 -10.00 -17.73 9.80
CA VAL A 176 -11.01 -18.71 10.26
C VAL A 176 -10.39 -19.91 11.00
N GLY A 177 -9.08 -19.90 11.24
CA GLY A 177 -8.37 -20.93 12.01
C GLY A 177 -8.23 -22.28 11.30
N GLN A 178 -8.36 -22.32 9.96
CA GLN A 178 -8.18 -23.56 9.18
C GLN A 178 -6.73 -23.93 8.97
N ILE A 179 -5.84 -22.94 8.87
CA ILE A 179 -4.39 -23.12 8.79
C ILE A 179 -3.70 -22.12 9.72
N SER A 180 -2.47 -22.41 10.12
CA SER A 180 -1.60 -21.48 10.84
C SER A 180 -0.90 -20.51 9.86
N GLU A 181 -0.36 -19.40 10.37
CA GLU A 181 0.47 -18.47 9.57
C GLU A 181 1.68 -19.19 8.93
N ALA A 182 2.30 -20.12 9.65
CA ALA A 182 3.43 -20.90 9.14
C ALA A 182 3.03 -21.83 7.97
N GLU A 183 1.82 -22.40 8.00
CA GLU A 183 1.30 -23.22 6.91
C GLU A 183 0.91 -22.35 5.70
N ALA A 184 0.42 -21.13 5.93
CA ALA A 184 0.08 -20.18 4.87
C ALA A 184 1.28 -19.82 3.99
N GLU A 185 2.49 -19.64 4.57
CA GLU A 185 3.72 -19.31 3.85
C GLU A 185 4.10 -20.35 2.77
N THR A 186 3.76 -21.62 2.98
CA THR A 186 4.11 -22.73 2.07
C THR A 186 2.91 -23.32 1.34
N HIS A 187 1.73 -22.73 1.54
CA HIS A 187 0.48 -23.24 0.98
C HIS A 187 0.46 -23.17 -0.55
N MET A 188 -0.13 -24.14 -1.23
CA MET A 188 -0.21 -24.17 -2.69
C MET A 188 -0.99 -22.98 -3.30
N PHE A 189 -1.87 -22.36 -2.54
CA PHE A 189 -2.68 -21.20 -2.93
C PHE A 189 -2.18 -19.89 -2.31
N ARG A 190 -0.91 -19.80 -1.85
CA ARG A 190 -0.38 -18.60 -1.20
C ARG A 190 -0.42 -17.35 -2.08
N ASN A 191 -0.38 -17.50 -3.41
CA ASN A 191 -0.41 -16.40 -4.37
C ASN A 191 -1.84 -16.10 -4.89
N VAL A 192 -2.90 -16.66 -4.26
CA VAL A 192 -4.28 -16.38 -4.68
C VAL A 192 -4.79 -15.15 -3.94
N ILE A 193 -4.90 -14.05 -4.69
CA ILE A 193 -5.43 -12.77 -4.21
C ILE A 193 -6.94 -12.76 -4.35
N LEU A 194 -7.66 -12.29 -3.34
CA LEU A 194 -9.12 -12.22 -3.30
C LEU A 194 -9.67 -10.88 -3.79
N GLN A 195 -8.90 -9.80 -3.65
CA GLN A 195 -9.24 -8.47 -4.13
C GLN A 195 -8.03 -7.82 -4.82
N ALA A 196 -8.28 -7.25 -5.99
CA ALA A 196 -7.31 -6.46 -6.75
C ALA A 196 -8.04 -5.37 -7.53
N LEU A 197 -7.38 -4.24 -7.76
CA LEU A 197 -7.88 -3.20 -8.66
C LEU A 197 -8.12 -3.79 -10.05
N GLY A 198 -9.23 -3.43 -10.67
CA GLY A 198 -9.61 -3.85 -12.01
C GLY A 198 -10.27 -5.23 -12.11
N ALA A 199 -10.16 -6.08 -11.07
CA ALA A 199 -10.74 -7.43 -11.08
C ALA A 199 -12.28 -7.41 -11.10
N GLN A 200 -12.87 -6.47 -10.38
CA GLN A 200 -14.34 -6.28 -10.30
C GLN A 200 -14.66 -4.78 -10.34
N SER A 201 -15.88 -4.44 -10.76
CA SER A 201 -16.34 -3.05 -10.79
C SER A 201 -16.51 -2.46 -9.37
N GLU A 202 -16.94 -3.29 -8.43
CA GLU A 202 -17.12 -2.90 -7.03
C GLU A 202 -15.90 -3.28 -6.21
N LEU A 203 -15.44 -2.34 -5.38
CA LEU A 203 -14.29 -2.50 -4.51
C LEU A 203 -14.49 -1.76 -3.19
N THR A 204 -14.13 -2.39 -2.10
CA THR A 204 -14.10 -1.77 -0.77
C THR A 204 -12.68 -1.85 -0.21
N PRO A 205 -11.87 -0.78 -0.33
CA PRO A 205 -10.53 -0.74 0.25
C PRO A 205 -10.59 -0.84 1.78
N VAL A 206 -9.68 -1.59 2.38
CA VAL A 206 -9.52 -1.64 3.84
C VAL A 206 -8.65 -0.46 4.28
N THR A 207 -9.03 0.19 5.37
CA THR A 207 -8.25 1.31 5.92
C THR A 207 -7.73 0.98 7.32
N GLY A 208 -6.64 1.63 7.70
CA GLY A 208 -6.06 1.54 9.04
C GLY A 208 -5.40 2.86 9.40
N LYS A 209 -5.34 3.20 10.70
CA LYS A 209 -4.79 4.45 11.18
C LYS A 209 -3.74 4.21 12.26
N ILE A 210 -2.62 4.92 12.15
CA ILE A 210 -1.49 4.83 13.08
C ILE A 210 -1.04 6.24 13.43
N ARG A 211 -0.78 6.49 14.71
CA ARG A 211 -0.12 7.72 15.14
C ARG A 211 1.39 7.55 15.05
N ILE A 212 2.03 8.40 14.26
CA ILE A 212 3.48 8.44 14.05
C ILE A 212 4.18 8.93 15.32
N ARG A 213 5.35 8.39 15.59
CA ARG A 213 6.27 8.81 16.65
C ARG A 213 7.63 9.16 16.06
N ARG A 214 8.39 9.96 16.78
CA ARG A 214 9.75 10.32 16.38
C ARG A 214 10.60 9.06 16.20
N GLY A 215 11.26 8.95 15.05
CA GLY A 215 12.12 7.83 14.71
C GLY A 215 11.41 6.62 14.12
N ASP A 216 10.07 6.66 13.96
CA ASP A 216 9.36 5.60 13.24
C ASP A 216 9.84 5.49 11.79
N ILE A 217 9.86 4.26 11.28
CA ILE A 217 10.16 3.97 9.87
C ILE A 217 8.99 3.18 9.29
N LEU A 218 8.39 3.72 8.23
CA LEU A 218 7.41 3.01 7.40
C LEU A 218 8.17 2.28 6.29
N LEU A 219 7.90 0.98 6.12
CA LEU A 219 8.32 0.17 5.00
C LEU A 219 7.09 -0.29 4.25
N MET A 220 7.00 0.02 2.95
CA MET A 220 5.97 -0.50 2.05
C MET A 220 6.63 -1.33 0.98
N CYS A 221 6.02 -2.45 0.58
CA CYS A 221 6.62 -3.35 -0.40
C CYS A 221 5.60 -4.21 -1.15
N SER A 222 5.98 -4.66 -2.34
CA SER A 222 5.31 -5.74 -3.07
C SER A 222 5.62 -7.12 -2.47
N ASP A 223 4.92 -8.14 -2.94
CA ASP A 223 5.08 -9.52 -2.48
C ASP A 223 6.45 -10.13 -2.83
N GLY A 224 7.12 -9.63 -3.86
CA GLY A 224 8.49 -10.03 -4.21
C GLY A 224 9.50 -9.76 -3.09
N LEU A 225 9.25 -8.76 -2.22
CA LEU A 225 10.02 -8.59 -0.98
C LEU A 225 9.46 -9.47 0.14
N SER A 226 8.18 -9.31 0.49
CA SER A 226 7.59 -9.95 1.67
C SER A 226 7.46 -11.46 1.54
N GLY A 227 7.45 -12.00 0.33
CA GLY A 227 7.54 -13.43 0.06
C GLY A 227 8.94 -14.03 0.24
N LYS A 228 9.99 -13.19 0.37
CA LYS A 228 11.40 -13.63 0.55
C LYS A 228 11.97 -13.28 1.91
N LEU A 229 11.56 -12.16 2.48
CA LEU A 229 12.06 -11.63 3.74
C LEU A 229 10.93 -11.58 4.76
N ARG A 230 11.16 -12.19 5.93
CA ARG A 230 10.26 -12.04 7.07
C ARG A 230 10.47 -10.67 7.73
N ALA A 231 9.50 -10.22 8.50
CA ALA A 231 9.57 -8.95 9.21
C ALA A 231 10.88 -8.78 10.02
N GLU A 232 11.35 -9.86 10.67
CA GLU A 232 12.61 -9.84 11.43
C GLU A 232 13.86 -9.66 10.55
N ASP A 233 13.88 -10.22 9.33
CA ASP A 233 14.96 -9.99 8.38
C ASP A 233 14.99 -8.52 7.95
N MET A 234 13.81 -7.96 7.63
CA MET A 234 13.65 -6.56 7.25
C MET A 234 14.11 -5.64 8.39
N ARG A 235 13.67 -5.91 9.62
CA ARG A 235 14.08 -5.16 10.82
C ARG A 235 15.61 -5.13 10.96
N ARG A 236 16.24 -6.30 10.89
CA ARG A 236 17.70 -6.42 10.99
C ARG A 236 18.43 -5.61 9.93
N ILE A 237 17.96 -5.67 8.67
CA ILE A 237 18.58 -4.91 7.56
C ILE A 237 18.40 -3.40 7.78
N ILE A 238 17.25 -2.96 8.27
CA ILE A 238 17.00 -1.54 8.59
C ILE A 238 17.92 -1.06 9.72
N GLU A 239 18.08 -1.85 10.77
CA GLU A 239 18.97 -1.51 11.90
C GLU A 239 20.45 -1.46 11.48
N GLU A 240 20.91 -2.44 10.70
CA GLU A 240 22.29 -2.51 10.19
C GLU A 240 22.64 -1.37 9.22
N GLY A 241 21.65 -0.87 8.48
CA GLY A 241 21.82 0.22 7.52
C GLY A 241 21.91 1.62 8.14
N GLU A 242 21.83 1.71 9.48
CA GLU A 242 21.90 2.95 10.24
C GLU A 242 20.92 4.03 9.75
N ASN A 243 21.43 5.07 9.08
CA ASN A 243 20.62 6.20 8.62
C ASN A 243 20.53 6.34 7.10
N ASP A 244 21.11 5.42 6.33
CA ASP A 244 21.09 5.49 4.87
C ASP A 244 19.93 4.68 4.27
N LEU A 245 18.79 5.34 4.04
CA LEU A 245 17.60 4.69 3.46
C LEU A 245 17.87 4.14 2.04
N ALA A 246 18.75 4.76 1.27
CA ALA A 246 19.10 4.28 -0.07
C ALA A 246 19.89 2.95 0.00
N ALA A 247 20.86 2.88 0.92
CA ALA A 247 21.61 1.64 1.18
C ALA A 247 20.68 0.55 1.72
N ILE A 248 19.75 0.89 2.64
CA ILE A 248 18.76 -0.05 3.20
C ILE A 248 17.86 -0.59 2.09
N CYS A 249 17.26 0.25 1.24
CA CYS A 249 16.44 -0.19 0.11
C CYS A 249 17.23 -1.12 -0.81
N SER A 250 18.47 -0.75 -1.12
CA SER A 250 19.34 -1.57 -1.97
C SER A 250 19.63 -2.93 -1.36
N LYS A 251 19.89 -2.98 -0.05
CA LYS A 251 20.17 -4.24 0.65
C LYS A 251 18.94 -5.15 0.78
N LEU A 252 17.74 -4.57 1.01
CA LEU A 252 16.50 -5.32 1.02
C LEU A 252 16.22 -5.99 -0.33
N VAL A 253 16.37 -5.26 -1.42
CA VAL A 253 16.20 -5.78 -2.80
C VAL A 253 17.27 -6.84 -3.12
N GLU A 254 18.53 -6.59 -2.77
CA GLU A 254 19.62 -7.55 -2.96
C GLU A 254 19.36 -8.87 -2.24
N GLU A 255 18.99 -8.81 -0.95
CA GLU A 255 18.71 -10.00 -0.13
C GLU A 255 17.52 -10.80 -0.69
N ALA A 256 16.44 -10.13 -1.15
CA ALA A 256 15.33 -10.80 -1.81
C ALA A 256 15.74 -11.48 -3.11
N ASN A 257 16.59 -10.81 -3.89
CA ASN A 257 17.18 -11.37 -5.11
C ASN A 257 18.11 -12.57 -4.83
N GLU A 258 18.88 -12.53 -3.74
CA GLU A 258 19.74 -13.66 -3.32
C GLU A 258 18.91 -14.87 -2.87
N ARG A 259 17.72 -14.65 -2.32
CA ARG A 259 16.76 -15.70 -1.93
C ARG A 259 15.88 -16.19 -3.11
N GLY A 260 16.24 -15.83 -4.33
CA GLY A 260 15.63 -16.35 -5.56
C GLY A 260 15.19 -15.28 -6.55
N GLY A 261 14.63 -14.16 -6.09
CA GLY A 261 14.18 -13.05 -6.94
C GLY A 261 13.20 -13.48 -8.03
N GLU A 262 12.24 -14.35 -7.69
CA GLU A 262 11.30 -14.91 -8.67
C GLU A 262 10.29 -13.90 -9.17
N ASP A 263 10.08 -12.81 -8.43
CA ASP A 263 9.16 -11.74 -8.80
C ASP A 263 9.81 -10.37 -8.82
N ASN A 264 9.07 -9.36 -9.27
CA ASN A 264 9.42 -7.96 -9.16
C ASN A 264 9.47 -7.56 -7.69
N ILE A 265 10.39 -6.69 -7.30
CA ILE A 265 10.66 -6.32 -5.92
C ILE A 265 10.60 -4.80 -5.80
N THR A 266 9.60 -4.29 -5.13
CA THR A 266 9.45 -2.86 -4.88
C THR A 266 9.45 -2.57 -3.40
N VAL A 267 10.24 -1.56 -2.99
CA VAL A 267 10.38 -1.11 -1.60
C VAL A 267 10.28 0.40 -1.55
N VAL A 268 9.49 0.92 -0.64
CA VAL A 268 9.44 2.34 -0.26
C VAL A 268 9.71 2.43 1.24
N LEU A 269 10.69 3.24 1.63
CA LEU A 269 11.02 3.54 3.02
C LEU A 269 10.78 5.01 3.31
N ALA A 270 10.15 5.31 4.44
CA ALA A 270 10.02 6.68 4.96
C ALA A 270 10.34 6.71 6.45
N ARG A 271 11.26 7.59 6.86
CA ARG A 271 11.61 7.85 8.27
C ARG A 271 11.04 9.18 8.70
N PHE A 272 10.46 9.20 9.89
CA PHE A 272 9.79 10.37 10.46
C PHE A 272 10.61 10.94 11.63
N THR A 273 11.02 12.21 11.52
CA THR A 273 11.80 12.90 12.53
C THR A 273 11.27 14.31 12.77
N GLY A 274 11.83 15.01 13.74
CA GLY A 274 11.43 16.39 14.10
C GLY A 274 10.93 16.49 15.54
N ASP A 275 11.05 17.70 16.10
CA ASP A 275 10.71 17.96 17.52
C ASP A 275 9.19 18.03 17.75
N GLU A 276 8.40 18.18 16.69
CA GLU A 276 6.94 18.17 16.71
C GLU A 276 6.37 16.77 17.01
N LEU A 277 7.12 15.72 16.65
CA LEU A 277 6.71 14.36 16.94
C LEU A 277 7.01 13.99 18.40
N LEU A 278 6.02 13.41 19.05
CA LEU A 278 6.21 12.83 20.37
C LEU A 278 7.16 11.64 20.29
N GLU A 279 8.03 11.53 21.32
CA GLU A 279 8.81 10.31 21.51
C GLU A 279 7.90 9.12 21.80
N ALA A 280 8.32 7.94 21.36
CA ALA A 280 7.61 6.72 21.69
C ALA A 280 7.79 6.40 23.18
N ALA A 281 6.68 6.36 23.93
CA ALA A 281 6.71 5.93 25.33
C ALA A 281 6.98 4.42 25.46
N SER A 282 6.80 3.67 24.40
CA SER A 282 7.09 2.23 24.26
C SER A 282 7.15 1.87 22.77
N ASP A 283 7.75 0.74 22.47
CA ASP A 283 7.83 0.21 21.09
C ASP A 283 6.47 -0.35 20.57
N ARG A 284 5.42 -0.27 21.40
CA ARG A 284 4.09 -0.77 21.02
C ARG A 284 3.49 0.07 19.89
N ILE A 285 3.13 -0.59 18.79
CA ILE A 285 2.43 -0.01 17.64
C ILE A 285 0.95 -0.39 17.73
N THR A 286 0.08 0.60 17.81
CA THR A 286 -1.38 0.41 17.77
C THR A 286 -1.87 0.81 16.39
N ILE A 287 -2.65 -0.07 15.77
CA ILE A 287 -3.33 0.17 14.49
C ILE A 287 -4.81 0.26 14.84
N GLU A 288 -5.41 1.40 14.54
CA GLU A 288 -6.84 1.60 14.68
C GLU A 288 -7.49 1.21 13.33
N LEU A 289 -8.38 0.22 13.39
CA LEU A 289 -9.20 -0.15 12.24
C LEU A 289 -10.50 0.65 12.30
N PRO A 290 -11.09 1.05 11.16
CA PRO A 290 -12.41 1.66 11.17
C PRO A 290 -13.43 0.71 11.80
N PRO A 291 -14.50 1.24 12.44
CA PRO A 291 -15.59 0.40 12.88
C PRO A 291 -16.15 -0.35 11.68
N MET A 292 -16.37 -1.66 11.83
CA MET A 292 -17.07 -2.43 10.79
C MET A 292 -18.46 -1.80 10.62
N GLU A 293 -18.76 -1.30 9.43
CA GLU A 293 -20.12 -0.92 9.09
C GLU A 293 -20.95 -2.20 9.19
N GLU A 294 -21.83 -2.27 10.20
CA GLU A 294 -22.82 -3.34 10.27
C GLU A 294 -23.70 -3.21 9.01
N ASP A 295 -23.68 -4.25 8.19
CA ASP A 295 -24.48 -4.34 6.98
C ASP A 295 -25.97 -4.27 7.37
N SER A 296 -26.53 -3.05 7.35
CA SER A 296 -27.93 -2.76 7.72
C SER A 296 -28.95 -3.29 6.71
N THR A 297 -28.53 -4.23 5.84
CA THR A 297 -29.38 -4.84 4.81
C THR A 297 -30.00 -6.19 5.20
N LEU A 298 -29.90 -6.61 6.45
CA LEU A 298 -30.83 -7.64 6.96
C LEU A 298 -32.17 -6.94 7.29
N GLY A 299 -32.87 -6.55 6.23
CA GLY A 299 -34.27 -6.12 6.34
C GLY A 299 -35.08 -7.24 6.98
N ASP A 300 -35.82 -6.86 8.04
CA ASP A 300 -36.82 -7.67 8.68
C ASP A 300 -37.74 -8.31 7.63
N THR A 301 -37.48 -9.54 7.24
CA THR A 301 -38.45 -10.36 6.56
C THR A 301 -39.46 -10.85 7.60
N GLU A 302 -40.59 -10.16 7.69
CA GLU A 302 -41.76 -10.66 8.44
C GLU A 302 -42.04 -12.12 7.99
N PRO A 303 -42.27 -13.03 8.95
CA PRO A 303 -42.64 -14.40 8.60
C PRO A 303 -44.03 -14.39 7.90
N PRO A 304 -44.23 -15.24 6.87
CA PRO A 304 -45.50 -15.29 6.15
C PRO A 304 -46.64 -15.67 7.10
N THR A 305 -47.65 -14.81 7.17
CA THR A 305 -48.91 -15.08 7.88
C THR A 305 -49.62 -16.30 7.28
N GLN A 306 -49.79 -17.34 8.10
CA GLN A 306 -50.60 -18.51 7.73
C GLN A 306 -52.07 -18.12 7.49
N PRO A 307 -52.74 -18.63 6.45
CA PRO A 307 -54.18 -18.46 6.31
C PRO A 307 -54.90 -19.31 7.37
N ASN A 308 -55.81 -18.64 8.10
CA ASN A 308 -56.70 -19.29 9.05
C ASN A 308 -57.73 -20.17 8.31
N PRO A 309 -58.22 -21.28 8.94
CA PRO A 309 -59.05 -22.32 8.34
C PRO A 309 -60.46 -21.87 7.95
#